data_881e93a8cd37f41d48d323a14d5b1877
#
_entry.id   881e93a8cd37f41d48d323a14d5b1877
#
_cell.length_a   1.000
_cell.length_b   1.000
_cell.length_c   1.000
_cell.angle_alpha   90.00
_cell.angle_beta   90.00
_cell.angle_gamma   90.00
#
_symmetry.space_group_name_H-M   'P 1'
#
loop_
_entity.id
_entity.type
_entity.pdbx_description
1 polymer ?
#
loop_
_entity_poly.entity_id
_entity_poly.type
_entity_poly.pdbx_seq_one_letter_code
_entity_poly.pdbx_strand_id
1 'polypeptide(L)'
;MEQFQMDLAGRTLTIETGELAKQAGGAVMVGYGDTRVLVTATGSKEAKDIDFFPLTVDYDEKMYAIGRLPGGFIKREARPPESAILNSRLIDRPIRPLFDKGVRNEVHVVATVMSVDQDCDPAICGMIGASAALSISDIPWAGPIAGVRMGRVNGEFVVNPTKAQLEETDLNIVVAGTKDAILMVEGGAQEVPEETILEVIMAAHEEIKKIVAFQEDVKAKVGKEKRVFECKDVPAEIADAVRAYGHDKLDAAVRCADKQQRDAQETEVREDVLAHFADIYPDNLADVNKAFDAMTKEIVRHMITVEKIRPDGRKLDEVRPISCRTGVLPRT
;
A
#
# COMPACT_ATOMS: atom_id res chain seq x y z
N MET A 1 4.81 -23.55 19.38
CA MET A 1 4.10 -22.26 19.54
C MET A 1 5.03 -21.33 20.28
N GLU A 2 5.30 -20.17 19.71
CA GLU A 2 6.06 -19.08 20.34
C GLU A 2 5.16 -17.86 20.45
N GLN A 3 5.27 -17.15 21.58
CA GLN A 3 4.50 -15.96 21.88
C GLN A 3 5.41 -14.82 22.28
N PHE A 4 5.16 -13.66 21.73
CA PHE A 4 5.87 -12.41 21.97
C PHE A 4 4.86 -11.36 22.42
N GLN A 5 5.28 -10.41 23.26
CA GLN A 5 4.40 -9.36 23.74
C GLN A 5 5.14 -8.05 23.96
N MET A 6 4.42 -6.94 23.78
CA MET A 6 4.85 -5.59 24.13
C MET A 6 3.67 -4.79 24.68
N ASP A 7 3.96 -3.73 25.39
CA ASP A 7 2.94 -2.71 25.71
C ASP A 7 2.79 -1.74 24.53
N LEU A 8 1.55 -1.49 24.14
CA LEU A 8 1.19 -0.50 23.14
C LEU A 8 0.04 0.35 23.68
N ALA A 9 0.31 1.61 24.00
CA ALA A 9 -0.66 2.55 24.55
C ALA A 9 -1.43 2.01 25.77
N GLY A 10 -0.71 1.37 26.71
CA GLY A 10 -1.27 0.81 27.95
C GLY A 10 -2.05 -0.49 27.80
N ARG A 11 -1.96 -1.14 26.61
CA ARG A 11 -2.58 -2.45 26.34
C ARG A 11 -1.53 -3.41 25.79
N THR A 12 -1.67 -4.69 26.12
CA THR A 12 -0.74 -5.71 25.62
C THR A 12 -1.04 -6.05 24.17
N LEU A 13 -0.04 -5.84 23.29
CA LEU A 13 0.01 -6.37 21.94
C LEU A 13 0.77 -7.70 21.98
N THR A 14 0.18 -8.76 21.41
CA THR A 14 0.80 -10.09 21.33
C THR A 14 0.94 -10.53 19.88
N ILE A 15 2.01 -11.25 19.57
CA ILE A 15 2.23 -11.97 18.31
C ILE A 15 2.55 -13.41 18.66
N GLU A 16 1.71 -14.34 18.18
CA GLU A 16 1.88 -15.78 18.36
C GLU A 16 2.13 -16.44 17.00
N THR A 17 3.02 -17.43 16.95
CA THR A 17 3.34 -18.17 15.73
C THR A 17 3.64 -19.65 15.99
N GLY A 18 3.55 -20.46 14.91
CA GLY A 18 3.91 -21.87 14.94
C GLY A 18 2.77 -22.83 15.32
N GLU A 19 1.57 -22.34 15.64
CA GLU A 19 0.41 -23.20 15.96
C GLU A 19 -0.57 -23.34 14.80
N LEU A 20 -0.99 -22.24 14.23
CA LEU A 20 -2.01 -22.18 13.18
C LEU A 20 -1.39 -22.02 11.78
N ALA A 21 -2.16 -22.41 10.76
CA ALA A 21 -1.84 -22.20 9.33
C ALA A 21 -0.40 -22.61 8.94
N LYS A 22 0.07 -23.76 9.40
CA LYS A 22 1.46 -24.24 9.24
C LYS A 22 1.93 -24.43 7.81
N GLN A 23 1.01 -24.45 6.82
CA GLN A 23 1.34 -24.56 5.39
C GLN A 23 1.62 -23.20 4.74
N ALA A 24 1.29 -22.10 5.39
CA ALA A 24 1.61 -20.76 4.90
C ALA A 24 3.13 -20.47 4.99
N GLY A 25 3.63 -19.60 4.15
CA GLY A 25 5.02 -19.12 4.22
C GLY A 25 5.31 -18.47 5.57
N GLY A 26 4.41 -17.60 6.04
CA GLY A 26 4.37 -17.04 7.39
C GLY A 26 2.94 -17.01 7.92
N ALA A 27 2.78 -17.26 9.23
CA ALA A 27 1.48 -17.22 9.90
C ALA A 27 1.63 -16.70 11.32
N VAL A 28 0.81 -15.74 11.70
CA VAL A 28 0.79 -15.15 13.05
C VAL A 28 -0.64 -14.94 13.53
N MET A 29 -0.84 -15.10 14.83
CA MET A 29 -2.04 -14.62 15.53
C MET A 29 -1.66 -13.33 16.24
N VAL A 30 -2.28 -12.22 15.87
CA VAL A 30 -2.09 -10.94 16.56
C VAL A 30 -3.22 -10.76 17.57
N GLY A 31 -2.85 -10.43 18.79
CA GLY A 31 -3.78 -10.10 19.87
C GLY A 31 -3.56 -8.68 20.38
N TYR A 32 -4.65 -7.91 20.55
CA TYR A 32 -4.63 -6.59 21.18
C TYR A 32 -5.94 -6.42 21.95
N GLY A 33 -5.88 -6.30 23.27
CA GLY A 33 -7.04 -6.53 24.12
C GLY A 33 -7.64 -7.92 23.87
N ASP A 34 -8.94 -8.01 23.66
CA ASP A 34 -9.63 -9.25 23.27
C ASP A 34 -9.77 -9.43 21.76
N THR A 35 -9.28 -8.48 20.96
CA THR A 35 -9.20 -8.65 19.50
C THR A 35 -8.14 -9.69 19.14
N ARG A 36 -8.49 -10.63 18.24
CA ARG A 36 -7.61 -11.66 17.70
C ARG A 36 -7.74 -11.72 16.19
N VAL A 37 -6.62 -11.57 15.49
CA VAL A 37 -6.57 -11.61 14.02
C VAL A 37 -5.51 -12.62 13.59
N LEU A 38 -5.95 -13.66 12.89
CA LEU A 38 -5.04 -14.60 12.22
C LEU A 38 -4.60 -14.02 10.89
N VAL A 39 -3.30 -13.85 10.70
CA VAL A 39 -2.75 -13.35 9.44
C VAL A 39 -1.76 -14.34 8.85
N THR A 40 -1.93 -14.63 7.57
CA THR A 40 -1.08 -15.54 6.81
C THR A 40 -0.50 -14.85 5.59
N ALA A 41 0.73 -15.21 5.22
CA ALA A 41 1.39 -14.77 4.00
C ALA A 41 1.89 -15.97 3.21
N THR A 42 1.52 -16.05 1.93
CA THR A 42 1.94 -17.08 0.99
C THR A 42 2.52 -16.44 -0.26
N GLY A 43 3.54 -17.07 -0.84
CA GLY A 43 4.15 -16.61 -2.09
C GLY A 43 4.31 -17.78 -3.07
N SER A 44 3.96 -17.58 -4.35
CA SER A 44 4.17 -18.57 -5.38
C SER A 44 5.66 -18.91 -5.55
N LYS A 45 5.95 -20.12 -6.02
CA LYS A 45 7.33 -20.53 -6.34
C LYS A 45 7.80 -19.93 -7.65
N GLU A 46 6.90 -19.82 -8.62
CA GLU A 46 7.18 -19.36 -9.97
C GLU A 46 6.61 -17.98 -10.20
N ALA A 47 7.28 -17.19 -11.02
CA ALA A 47 6.80 -15.91 -11.49
C ALA A 47 5.68 -16.09 -12.52
N LYS A 48 4.66 -15.24 -12.49
CA LYS A 48 3.60 -15.19 -13.51
C LYS A 48 4.07 -14.37 -14.72
N ASP A 49 3.55 -14.72 -15.89
CA ASP A 49 3.78 -13.91 -17.10
C ASP A 49 2.75 -12.77 -17.20
N ILE A 50 2.99 -11.73 -16.41
CA ILE A 50 2.17 -10.51 -16.29
C ILE A 50 3.09 -9.29 -16.16
N ASP A 51 2.56 -8.11 -16.40
CA ASP A 51 3.31 -6.85 -16.40
C ASP A 51 3.25 -6.07 -15.08
N PHE A 52 2.49 -6.55 -14.10
CA PHE A 52 2.34 -5.94 -12.77
C PHE A 52 2.70 -6.89 -11.64
N PHE A 53 2.86 -6.35 -10.42
CA PHE A 53 3.09 -7.16 -9.22
C PHE A 53 1.77 -7.73 -8.68
N PRO A 54 1.60 -9.06 -8.67
CA PRO A 54 0.35 -9.71 -8.24
C PRO A 54 0.30 -9.90 -6.71
N LEU A 55 0.16 -8.80 -5.97
CA LEU A 55 -0.14 -8.83 -4.56
C LEU A 55 -1.66 -8.78 -4.34
N THR A 56 -2.17 -9.74 -3.58
CA THR A 56 -3.56 -9.75 -3.10
C THR A 56 -3.55 -9.70 -1.59
N VAL A 57 -4.37 -8.82 -1.02
CA VAL A 57 -4.60 -8.72 0.41
C VAL A 57 -6.09 -8.90 0.66
N ASP A 58 -6.46 -9.93 1.41
CA ASP A 58 -7.82 -10.17 1.85
C ASP A 58 -7.94 -9.87 3.35
N TYR A 59 -9.03 -9.22 3.71
CA TYR A 59 -9.41 -8.97 5.09
C TYR A 59 -10.85 -9.41 5.29
N ASP A 60 -11.09 -10.23 6.30
CA ASP A 60 -12.39 -10.83 6.53
C ASP A 60 -12.74 -10.83 8.03
N GLU A 61 -13.85 -10.18 8.36
CA GLU A 61 -14.44 -10.18 9.71
C GLU A 61 -15.49 -11.27 9.81
N LYS A 62 -15.16 -12.36 10.48
CA LYS A 62 -16.09 -13.47 10.67
C LYS A 62 -17.24 -13.09 11.61
N MET A 63 -18.44 -13.50 11.29
CA MET A 63 -19.60 -13.21 12.15
C MET A 63 -19.46 -13.81 13.55
N TYR A 64 -18.78 -14.94 13.67
CA TYR A 64 -18.49 -15.54 14.98
C TYR A 64 -17.54 -14.70 15.84
N ALA A 65 -16.74 -13.78 15.24
CA ALA A 65 -15.86 -12.88 15.97
C ALA A 65 -16.61 -11.97 16.97
N ILE A 66 -17.89 -11.73 16.72
CA ILE A 66 -18.81 -11.01 17.60
C ILE A 66 -19.92 -11.91 18.15
N GLY A 67 -19.71 -13.24 18.15
CA GLY A 67 -20.67 -14.22 18.68
C GLY A 67 -21.95 -14.38 17.85
N ARG A 68 -21.95 -14.03 16.56
CA ARG A 68 -23.11 -14.11 15.67
C ARG A 68 -22.98 -15.24 14.65
N LEU A 69 -24.12 -15.74 14.20
CA LEU A 69 -24.23 -16.67 13.07
C LEU A 69 -24.78 -15.93 11.85
N PRO A 70 -24.42 -16.37 10.61
CA PRO A 70 -25.03 -15.82 9.40
C PRO A 70 -26.55 -15.95 9.42
N GLY A 71 -27.26 -14.81 9.33
CA GLY A 71 -28.73 -14.74 9.50
C GLY A 71 -29.53 -15.00 8.23
N GLY A 72 -28.89 -15.01 7.04
CA GLY A 72 -29.59 -15.20 5.77
C GLY A 72 -30.11 -16.62 5.55
N PHE A 73 -30.94 -16.80 4.51
CA PHE A 73 -31.48 -18.11 4.12
C PHE A 73 -30.40 -19.17 3.90
N ILE A 74 -29.26 -18.77 3.28
CA ILE A 74 -28.16 -19.66 2.97
C ILE A 74 -27.35 -20.08 4.21
N LYS A 75 -27.52 -19.41 5.35
CA LYS A 75 -26.78 -19.68 6.61
C LYS A 75 -25.27 -19.67 6.48
N ARG A 76 -24.73 -18.83 5.58
CA ARG A 76 -23.30 -18.59 5.39
C ARG A 76 -23.02 -17.12 5.15
N GLU A 77 -21.77 -16.73 5.33
CA GLU A 77 -21.29 -15.38 5.05
C GLU A 77 -21.35 -15.10 3.53
N ALA A 78 -21.76 -13.89 3.19
CA ALA A 78 -21.85 -13.41 1.81
C ALA A 78 -20.50 -12.89 1.32
N ARG A 79 -20.50 -12.07 0.25
CA ARG A 79 -19.32 -11.33 -0.19
C ARG A 79 -18.82 -10.41 0.93
N PRO A 80 -17.50 -10.14 0.99
CA PRO A 80 -16.95 -9.18 1.93
C PRO A 80 -17.70 -7.84 1.85
N PRO A 81 -18.05 -7.23 2.99
CA PRO A 81 -18.65 -5.90 3.02
C PRO A 81 -17.65 -4.85 2.56
N GLU A 82 -18.13 -3.66 2.21
CA GLU A 82 -17.29 -2.55 1.76
C GLU A 82 -16.20 -2.20 2.78
N SER A 83 -16.52 -2.23 4.08
CA SER A 83 -15.55 -2.03 5.16
C SER A 83 -14.37 -3.03 5.10
N ALA A 84 -14.62 -4.28 4.80
CA ALA A 84 -13.57 -5.29 4.65
C ALA A 84 -12.67 -5.01 3.45
N ILE A 85 -13.25 -4.55 2.33
CA ILE A 85 -12.50 -4.13 1.14
C ILE A 85 -11.62 -2.91 1.45
N LEU A 86 -12.15 -1.94 2.20
CA LEU A 86 -11.37 -0.75 2.61
C LEU A 86 -10.24 -1.13 3.57
N ASN A 87 -10.48 -2.03 4.52
CA ASN A 87 -9.46 -2.52 5.44
C ASN A 87 -8.39 -3.35 4.72
N SER A 88 -8.74 -4.16 3.71
CA SER A 88 -7.73 -4.84 2.90
C SER A 88 -6.84 -3.84 2.14
N ARG A 89 -7.41 -2.75 1.61
CA ARG A 89 -6.64 -1.67 0.98
C ARG A 89 -5.78 -0.89 1.98
N LEU A 90 -6.26 -0.69 3.21
CA LEU A 90 -5.50 -0.06 4.28
C LEU A 90 -4.22 -0.86 4.60
N ILE A 91 -4.31 -2.20 4.56
CA ILE A 91 -3.17 -3.10 4.76
C ILE A 91 -2.27 -3.17 3.50
N ASP A 92 -2.85 -3.26 2.29
CA ASP A 92 -2.10 -3.39 1.03
C ASP A 92 -1.19 -2.18 0.76
N ARG A 93 -1.70 -0.97 0.95
CA ARG A 93 -1.02 0.28 0.57
C ARG A 93 0.37 0.46 1.18
N PRO A 94 0.61 0.25 2.49
CA PRO A 94 1.94 0.37 3.07
C PRO A 94 2.85 -0.84 2.83
N ILE A 95 2.30 -2.01 2.47
CA ILE A 95 3.08 -3.24 2.23
C ILE A 95 3.66 -3.25 0.82
N ARG A 96 2.86 -2.90 -0.17
CA ARG A 96 3.16 -2.99 -1.61
C ARG A 96 4.45 -2.28 -2.04
N PRO A 97 4.75 -1.05 -1.57
CA PRO A 97 5.96 -0.33 -2.00
C PRO A 97 7.28 -0.97 -1.55
N LEU A 98 7.23 -1.91 -0.61
CA LEU A 98 8.39 -2.59 -0.04
C LEU A 98 8.74 -3.91 -0.75
N PHE A 99 8.04 -4.25 -1.82
CA PHE A 99 8.46 -5.29 -2.75
C PHE A 99 9.22 -4.69 -3.92
N ASP A 100 10.19 -5.43 -4.44
CA ASP A 100 10.93 -5.00 -5.62
C ASP A 100 10.01 -4.90 -6.84
N LYS A 101 10.22 -3.87 -7.65
CA LYS A 101 9.32 -3.53 -8.78
C LYS A 101 9.26 -4.62 -9.86
N GLY A 102 10.33 -5.40 -10.02
CA GLY A 102 10.44 -6.47 -11.00
C GLY A 102 9.78 -7.79 -10.58
N VAL A 103 9.30 -7.91 -9.33
CA VAL A 103 8.68 -9.14 -8.82
C VAL A 103 7.39 -9.45 -9.57
N ARG A 104 7.28 -10.71 -10.01
CA ARG A 104 6.09 -11.25 -10.70
C ARG A 104 5.56 -12.52 -10.02
N ASN A 105 6.17 -12.92 -8.91
CA ASN A 105 5.63 -13.96 -8.04
C ASN A 105 4.36 -13.48 -7.37
N GLU A 106 3.32 -14.30 -7.35
CA GLU A 106 2.10 -13.99 -6.62
C GLU A 106 2.36 -14.00 -5.12
N VAL A 107 1.92 -12.97 -4.44
CA VAL A 107 1.92 -12.89 -2.97
C VAL A 107 0.49 -12.69 -2.50
N HIS A 108 0.05 -13.53 -1.56
CA HIS A 108 -1.28 -13.46 -0.99
C HIS A 108 -1.17 -13.33 0.54
N VAL A 109 -1.75 -12.27 1.07
CA VAL A 109 -1.86 -12.00 2.51
C VAL A 109 -3.33 -12.07 2.88
N VAL A 110 -3.65 -12.87 3.89
CA VAL A 110 -5.03 -13.02 4.38
C VAL A 110 -5.07 -12.67 5.87
N ALA A 111 -5.87 -11.69 6.22
CA ALA A 111 -6.16 -11.30 7.60
C ALA A 111 -7.58 -11.73 7.96
N THR A 112 -7.71 -12.69 8.88
CA THR A 112 -9.00 -13.21 9.36
C THR A 112 -9.23 -12.77 10.79
N VAL A 113 -10.25 -11.95 11.00
CA VAL A 113 -10.65 -11.49 12.34
C VAL A 113 -11.45 -12.58 13.02
N MET A 114 -10.95 -13.11 14.12
CA MET A 114 -11.52 -14.24 14.85
C MET A 114 -12.22 -13.84 16.15
N SER A 115 -11.82 -12.71 16.73
CA SER A 115 -12.45 -12.09 17.91
C SER A 115 -12.29 -10.58 17.84
N VAL A 116 -13.27 -9.82 18.30
CA VAL A 116 -13.26 -8.35 18.28
C VAL A 116 -13.56 -7.80 19.67
N ASP A 117 -12.65 -6.98 20.14
CA ASP A 117 -12.83 -6.00 21.20
C ASP A 117 -13.15 -4.66 20.54
N GLN A 118 -14.25 -4.01 20.90
CA GLN A 118 -14.68 -2.75 20.27
C GLN A 118 -13.70 -1.59 20.49
N ASP A 119 -12.85 -1.69 21.52
CA ASP A 119 -11.81 -0.69 21.84
C ASP A 119 -10.45 -0.99 21.20
N CYS A 120 -10.34 -2.08 20.44
CA CYS A 120 -9.10 -2.53 19.82
C CYS A 120 -9.33 -2.82 18.34
N ASP A 121 -8.97 -1.87 17.48
CA ASP A 121 -9.22 -1.92 16.03
C ASP A 121 -8.58 -3.15 15.37
N PRO A 122 -9.39 -4.08 14.82
CA PRO A 122 -8.88 -5.27 14.16
C PRO A 122 -8.14 -4.98 12.85
N ALA A 123 -8.38 -3.84 12.18
CA ALA A 123 -7.64 -3.47 10.97
C ALA A 123 -6.18 -3.10 11.28
N ILE A 124 -5.92 -2.42 12.40
CA ILE A 124 -4.56 -2.16 12.89
C ILE A 124 -3.85 -3.47 13.26
N CYS A 125 -4.55 -4.38 13.96
CA CYS A 125 -4.02 -5.72 14.24
C CYS A 125 -3.70 -6.50 12.96
N GLY A 126 -4.58 -6.42 11.96
CA GLY A 126 -4.39 -7.03 10.63
C GLY A 126 -3.16 -6.48 9.91
N MET A 127 -2.91 -5.18 9.98
CA MET A 127 -1.74 -4.52 9.39
C MET A 127 -0.43 -4.98 10.07
N ILE A 128 -0.39 -4.97 11.40
CA ILE A 128 0.76 -5.44 12.17
C ILE A 128 0.99 -6.94 11.88
N GLY A 129 -0.08 -7.72 11.83
CA GLY A 129 -0.01 -9.14 11.51
C GLY A 129 0.47 -9.43 10.09
N ALA A 130 0.04 -8.66 9.09
CA ALA A 130 0.51 -8.78 7.72
C ALA A 130 2.02 -8.51 7.62
N SER A 131 2.47 -7.46 8.30
CA SER A 131 3.89 -7.14 8.41
C SER A 131 4.68 -8.26 9.11
N ALA A 132 4.20 -8.76 10.24
CA ALA A 132 4.86 -9.83 10.98
C ALA A 132 4.89 -11.14 10.18
N ALA A 133 3.77 -11.54 9.54
CA ALA A 133 3.68 -12.74 8.71
C ALA A 133 4.65 -12.69 7.51
N LEU A 134 4.72 -11.56 6.81
CA LEU A 134 5.69 -11.34 5.74
C LEU A 134 7.13 -11.36 6.27
N SER A 135 7.39 -10.72 7.41
CA SER A 135 8.72 -10.64 8.01
C SER A 135 9.29 -11.99 8.39
N ILE A 136 8.47 -12.88 8.99
CA ILE A 136 8.90 -14.22 9.40
C ILE A 136 8.85 -15.26 8.27
N SER A 137 8.17 -14.96 7.14
CA SER A 137 8.06 -15.84 5.98
C SER A 137 9.37 -15.93 5.19
N ASP A 138 9.41 -16.82 4.21
CA ASP A 138 10.47 -16.91 3.21
C ASP A 138 10.30 -15.94 2.02
N ILE A 139 9.25 -15.10 2.03
CA ILE A 139 8.96 -14.14 0.96
C ILE A 139 9.94 -12.94 1.07
N PRO A 140 10.66 -12.55 0.00
CA PRO A 140 11.51 -11.38 0.00
C PRO A 140 10.68 -10.11 0.10
N TRP A 141 10.94 -9.30 1.13
CA TRP A 141 10.21 -8.08 1.43
C TRP A 141 11.03 -7.17 2.35
N ALA A 142 11.04 -5.86 2.07
CA ALA A 142 11.89 -4.87 2.73
C ALA A 142 11.29 -4.27 4.01
N GLY A 143 10.26 -4.92 4.62
CA GLY A 143 9.75 -4.52 5.94
C GLY A 143 10.63 -4.98 7.09
N PRO A 144 10.18 -4.78 8.35
CA PRO A 144 8.78 -4.61 8.77
C PRO A 144 8.21 -3.20 8.67
N ILE A 145 6.87 -3.14 8.71
CA ILE A 145 6.09 -1.93 8.92
C ILE A 145 5.22 -2.06 10.15
N ALA A 146 4.70 -0.94 10.62
CA ALA A 146 3.59 -0.92 11.56
C ALA A 146 2.61 0.21 11.21
N GLY A 147 1.43 0.16 11.80
CA GLY A 147 0.47 1.23 11.74
C GLY A 147 -0.20 1.44 13.08
N VAL A 148 -0.60 2.68 13.34
CA VAL A 148 -1.39 3.08 14.49
C VAL A 148 -2.51 4.02 14.06
N ARG A 149 -3.60 3.98 14.81
CA ARG A 149 -4.67 4.98 14.71
C ARG A 149 -4.40 6.09 15.72
N MET A 150 -4.49 7.33 15.29
CA MET A 150 -4.34 8.51 16.15
C MET A 150 -5.67 9.23 16.25
N GLY A 151 -6.03 9.61 17.48
CA GLY A 151 -7.10 10.55 17.79
C GLY A 151 -6.57 11.77 18.52
N ARG A 152 -7.41 12.80 18.67
CA ARG A 152 -7.15 13.93 19.54
C ARG A 152 -8.38 14.19 20.39
N VAL A 153 -8.24 14.04 21.70
CA VAL A 153 -9.30 14.24 22.68
C VAL A 153 -8.87 15.32 23.65
N ASN A 154 -9.68 16.36 23.83
CA ASN A 154 -9.37 17.52 24.67
C ASN A 154 -7.99 18.16 24.37
N GLY A 155 -7.56 18.13 23.10
CA GLY A 155 -6.28 18.68 22.66
C GLY A 155 -5.08 17.75 22.83
N GLU A 156 -5.23 16.58 23.45
CA GLU A 156 -4.17 15.60 23.65
C GLU A 156 -4.23 14.46 22.60
N PHE A 157 -3.07 14.02 22.13
CA PHE A 157 -2.98 12.90 21.17
C PHE A 157 -3.18 11.57 21.88
N VAL A 158 -4.03 10.73 21.29
CA VAL A 158 -4.36 9.40 21.79
C VAL A 158 -4.00 8.35 20.73
N VAL A 159 -3.18 7.38 21.12
CA VAL A 159 -2.80 6.24 20.26
C VAL A 159 -3.83 5.14 20.41
N ASN A 160 -4.33 4.62 19.30
CA ASN A 160 -5.36 3.60 19.25
C ASN A 160 -6.54 3.91 20.17
N PRO A 161 -7.25 5.03 19.92
CA PRO A 161 -8.34 5.50 20.79
C PRO A 161 -9.43 4.45 20.92
N THR A 162 -10.06 4.39 22.11
CA THR A 162 -11.25 3.58 22.35
C THR A 162 -12.41 4.09 21.54
N LYS A 163 -13.49 3.28 21.44
CA LYS A 163 -14.72 3.69 20.77
C LYS A 163 -15.30 4.98 21.36
N ALA A 164 -15.33 5.10 22.68
CA ALA A 164 -15.79 6.33 23.36
C ALA A 164 -14.92 7.55 22.99
N GLN A 165 -13.61 7.39 22.96
CA GLN A 165 -12.69 8.45 22.55
C GLN A 165 -12.84 8.83 21.08
N LEU A 166 -13.20 7.88 20.20
CA LEU A 166 -13.47 8.16 18.79
C LEU A 166 -14.76 8.97 18.56
N GLU A 167 -15.70 8.94 19.48
CA GLU A 167 -16.92 9.77 19.44
C GLU A 167 -16.62 11.24 19.82
N GLU A 168 -15.57 11.49 20.60
CA GLU A 168 -15.18 12.82 21.08
C GLU A 168 -14.03 13.44 20.27
N THR A 169 -13.34 12.65 19.43
CA THR A 169 -12.15 13.11 18.70
C THR A 169 -12.49 14.06 17.56
N ASP A 170 -11.70 15.12 17.39
CA ASP A 170 -11.79 16.04 16.26
C ASP A 170 -10.87 15.63 15.09
N LEU A 171 -10.05 14.60 15.28
CA LEU A 171 -9.27 14.00 14.23
C LEU A 171 -9.17 12.47 14.40
N ASN A 172 -9.20 11.74 13.29
CA ASN A 172 -9.05 10.30 13.25
C ASN A 172 -8.16 9.94 12.06
N ILE A 173 -6.90 9.62 12.33
CA ILE A 173 -5.88 9.39 11.30
C ILE A 173 -5.20 8.05 11.55
N VAL A 174 -5.10 7.22 10.53
CA VAL A 174 -4.25 6.01 10.50
C VAL A 174 -2.95 6.37 9.81
N VAL A 175 -1.84 6.11 10.49
CA VAL A 175 -0.49 6.30 9.96
C VAL A 175 0.20 4.95 9.91
N ALA A 176 0.84 4.63 8.80
CA ALA A 176 1.66 3.44 8.67
C ALA A 176 3.02 3.76 8.04
N GLY A 177 4.05 3.04 8.47
CA GLY A 177 5.42 3.26 8.00
C GLY A 177 6.40 2.20 8.46
N THR A 178 7.64 2.37 8.01
CA THR A 178 8.83 1.69 8.50
C THR A 178 9.44 2.46 9.67
N LYS A 179 10.55 2.00 10.21
CA LYS A 179 11.32 2.77 11.20
C LYS A 179 11.84 4.11 10.66
N ASP A 180 12.06 4.21 9.35
CA ASP A 180 12.76 5.35 8.72
C ASP A 180 11.83 6.27 7.94
N ALA A 181 10.63 5.79 7.56
CA ALA A 181 9.74 6.54 6.67
C ALA A 181 8.26 6.23 6.91
N ILE A 182 7.42 7.25 6.72
CA ILE A 182 5.97 7.13 6.68
C ILE A 182 5.57 6.74 5.24
N LEU A 183 4.79 5.68 5.10
CA LEU A 183 4.37 5.11 3.81
C LEU A 183 2.92 5.43 3.47
N MET A 184 2.08 5.58 4.49
CA MET A 184 0.65 5.80 4.31
C MET A 184 0.09 6.67 5.44
N VAL A 185 -0.77 7.60 5.04
CA VAL A 185 -1.62 8.37 5.92
C VAL A 185 -3.04 8.31 5.37
N GLU A 186 -4.01 8.00 6.22
CA GLU A 186 -5.42 7.99 5.86
C GLU A 186 -6.26 8.45 7.05
N GLY A 187 -7.15 9.42 6.83
CA GLY A 187 -8.01 9.89 7.89
C GLY A 187 -8.81 11.12 7.53
N GLY A 188 -9.51 11.62 8.51
CA GLY A 188 -10.28 12.85 8.45
C GLY A 188 -10.12 13.67 9.72
N ALA A 189 -10.37 14.97 9.61
CA ALA A 189 -10.34 15.91 10.72
C ALA A 189 -11.44 16.96 10.57
N GLN A 190 -11.84 17.57 11.68
CA GLN A 190 -12.85 18.63 11.74
C GLN A 190 -12.12 19.98 11.79
N GLU A 191 -11.69 20.47 10.61
CA GLU A 191 -11.01 21.79 10.46
C GLU A 191 -9.77 21.95 11.36
N VAL A 192 -9.04 20.86 11.59
CA VAL A 192 -7.79 20.88 12.37
C VAL A 192 -6.68 21.49 11.52
N PRO A 193 -5.85 22.44 12.06
CA PRO A 193 -4.74 23.04 11.34
C PRO A 193 -3.71 22.01 10.83
N GLU A 194 -3.07 22.28 9.69
CA GLU A 194 -2.08 21.41 9.04
C GLU A 194 -0.89 21.14 9.97
N GLU A 195 -0.44 22.12 10.74
CA GLU A 195 0.65 21.97 11.70
C GLU A 195 0.33 20.88 12.74
N THR A 196 -0.89 20.87 13.26
CA THR A 196 -1.35 19.85 14.22
C THR A 196 -1.44 18.47 13.56
N ILE A 197 -1.89 18.38 12.30
CA ILE A 197 -1.89 17.13 11.55
C ILE A 197 -0.47 16.60 11.40
N LEU A 198 0.50 17.46 11.10
CA LEU A 198 1.90 17.07 10.99
C LEU A 198 2.46 16.58 12.33
N GLU A 199 2.15 17.26 13.44
CA GLU A 199 2.54 16.82 14.79
C GLU A 199 1.99 15.43 15.12
N VAL A 200 0.72 15.16 14.81
CA VAL A 200 0.09 13.84 14.99
C VAL A 200 0.79 12.75 14.17
N ILE A 201 1.10 13.05 12.92
CA ILE A 201 1.81 12.10 12.04
C ILE A 201 3.20 11.76 12.61
N MET A 202 3.91 12.76 13.12
CA MET A 202 5.23 12.54 13.74
C MET A 202 5.12 11.75 15.05
N ALA A 203 4.12 12.05 15.89
CA ALA A 203 3.84 11.29 17.11
C ALA A 203 3.49 9.82 16.80
N ALA A 204 2.68 9.58 15.77
CA ALA A 204 2.37 8.24 15.29
C ALA A 204 3.64 7.48 14.85
N HIS A 205 4.57 8.15 14.18
CA HIS A 205 5.81 7.53 13.72
C HIS A 205 6.69 7.06 14.88
N GLU A 206 6.71 7.76 16.01
CA GLU A 206 7.45 7.31 17.20
C GLU A 206 6.85 6.00 17.78
N GLU A 207 5.53 5.83 17.74
CA GLU A 207 4.90 4.56 18.14
C GLU A 207 5.14 3.45 17.12
N ILE A 208 5.10 3.77 15.82
CA ILE A 208 5.43 2.83 14.74
C ILE A 208 6.82 2.26 14.91
N LYS A 209 7.83 3.08 15.23
CA LYS A 209 9.20 2.62 15.46
C LYS A 209 9.30 1.56 16.56
N LYS A 210 8.54 1.70 17.65
CA LYS A 210 8.50 0.71 18.74
C LYS A 210 7.93 -0.63 18.27
N ILE A 211 6.84 -0.60 17.52
CA ILE A 211 6.20 -1.81 16.99
C ILE A 211 7.10 -2.47 15.94
N VAL A 212 7.76 -1.69 15.10
CA VAL A 212 8.73 -2.19 14.11
C VAL A 212 9.91 -2.87 14.79
N ALA A 213 10.50 -2.26 15.84
CA ALA A 213 11.59 -2.87 16.60
C ALA A 213 11.15 -4.20 17.26
N PHE A 214 9.95 -4.24 17.81
CA PHE A 214 9.36 -5.47 18.34
C PHE A 214 9.22 -6.57 17.27
N GLN A 215 8.79 -6.23 16.06
CA GLN A 215 8.70 -7.18 14.95
C GLN A 215 10.09 -7.62 14.45
N GLU A 216 11.09 -6.75 14.48
CA GLU A 216 12.49 -7.12 14.19
C GLU A 216 13.00 -8.18 15.17
N ASP A 217 12.69 -8.06 16.47
CA ASP A 217 13.01 -9.06 17.48
C ASP A 217 12.28 -10.40 17.22
N VAL A 218 11.00 -10.36 16.83
CA VAL A 218 10.25 -11.56 16.45
C VAL A 218 10.89 -12.22 15.23
N LYS A 219 11.20 -11.45 14.18
CA LYS A 219 11.85 -11.92 12.95
C LYS A 219 13.21 -12.57 13.25
N ALA A 220 13.99 -11.98 14.15
CA ALA A 220 15.31 -12.53 14.52
C ALA A 220 15.22 -13.91 15.18
N LYS A 221 14.12 -14.21 15.89
CA LYS A 221 13.94 -15.49 16.62
C LYS A 221 13.29 -16.60 15.79
N VAL A 222 12.31 -16.23 14.95
CA VAL A 222 11.46 -17.21 14.23
C VAL A 222 11.41 -17.01 12.72
N GLY A 223 12.14 -16.03 12.20
CA GLY A 223 12.18 -15.72 10.77
C GLY A 223 12.84 -16.81 9.94
N LYS A 224 12.31 -17.03 8.75
CA LYS A 224 12.88 -17.93 7.75
C LYS A 224 13.86 -17.18 6.85
N GLU A 225 14.81 -17.90 6.26
CA GLU A 225 15.64 -17.39 5.17
C GLU A 225 14.78 -16.97 3.98
N LYS A 226 15.08 -15.80 3.42
CA LYS A 226 14.32 -15.25 2.30
C LYS A 226 14.71 -15.94 1.00
N ARG A 227 13.69 -16.33 0.20
CA ARG A 227 13.89 -16.76 -1.17
C ARG A 227 14.40 -15.59 -2.03
N VAL A 228 14.99 -15.91 -3.15
CA VAL A 228 15.30 -14.95 -4.21
C VAL A 228 14.19 -15.02 -5.25
N PHE A 229 13.53 -13.88 -5.51
CA PHE A 229 12.62 -13.75 -6.64
C PHE A 229 13.39 -13.15 -7.81
N GLU A 230 13.19 -13.74 -8.99
CA GLU A 230 13.74 -13.16 -10.22
C GLU A 230 12.95 -11.90 -10.57
N CYS A 231 13.65 -10.76 -10.61
CA CYS A 231 13.07 -9.51 -11.03
C CYS A 231 13.24 -9.33 -12.54
N LYS A 232 12.13 -9.08 -13.24
CA LYS A 232 12.15 -8.75 -14.67
C LYS A 232 12.27 -7.23 -14.83
N ASP A 233 13.47 -6.72 -14.69
CA ASP A 233 13.79 -5.32 -14.98
C ASP A 233 14.20 -5.14 -16.44
N VAL A 234 14.01 -3.93 -16.96
CA VAL A 234 14.48 -3.57 -18.31
C VAL A 234 16.00 -3.57 -18.31
N PRO A 235 16.67 -4.27 -19.24
CA PRO A 235 18.12 -4.24 -19.35
C PRO A 235 18.63 -2.79 -19.55
N ALA A 236 19.70 -2.42 -18.82
CA ALA A 236 20.25 -1.06 -18.87
C ALA A 236 20.64 -0.65 -20.30
N GLU A 237 21.18 -1.57 -21.08
CA GLU A 237 21.53 -1.35 -22.49
C GLU A 237 20.33 -0.87 -23.31
N ILE A 238 19.16 -1.53 -23.15
CA ILE A 238 17.94 -1.16 -23.86
C ILE A 238 17.45 0.22 -23.37
N ALA A 239 17.46 0.45 -22.06
CA ALA A 239 17.03 1.73 -21.48
C ALA A 239 17.89 2.91 -21.98
N ASP A 240 19.21 2.73 -22.02
CA ASP A 240 20.15 3.74 -22.50
C ASP A 240 20.02 3.99 -24.00
N ALA A 241 19.82 2.94 -24.81
CA ALA A 241 19.59 3.05 -26.25
C ALA A 241 18.29 3.81 -26.56
N VAL A 242 17.20 3.46 -25.88
CA VAL A 242 15.90 4.14 -26.03
C VAL A 242 16.00 5.60 -25.61
N ARG A 243 16.71 5.90 -24.54
CA ARG A 243 16.98 7.26 -24.08
C ARG A 243 17.76 8.06 -25.14
N ALA A 244 18.84 7.51 -25.66
CA ALA A 244 19.68 8.18 -26.64
C ALA A 244 18.93 8.50 -27.94
N TYR A 245 18.00 7.64 -28.36
CA TYR A 245 17.23 7.85 -29.59
C TYR A 245 15.99 8.73 -29.42
N GLY A 246 15.25 8.52 -28.31
CA GLY A 246 13.89 9.05 -28.15
C GLY A 246 13.76 10.27 -27.24
N HIS A 247 14.75 10.57 -26.38
CA HIS A 247 14.60 11.57 -25.31
C HIS A 247 14.17 12.96 -25.83
N ASP A 248 14.87 13.51 -26.78
CA ASP A 248 14.60 14.90 -27.23
C ASP A 248 13.28 15.00 -27.97
N LYS A 249 12.90 13.97 -28.73
CA LYS A 249 11.60 13.88 -29.42
C LYS A 249 10.46 13.82 -28.40
N LEU A 250 10.63 13.01 -27.36
CA LEU A 250 9.63 12.85 -26.31
C LEU A 250 9.53 14.08 -25.41
N ASP A 251 10.67 14.73 -25.06
CA ASP A 251 10.67 15.97 -24.30
C ASP A 251 9.88 17.06 -25.03
N ALA A 252 10.06 17.18 -26.34
CA ALA A 252 9.29 18.13 -27.15
C ALA A 252 7.79 17.79 -27.17
N ALA A 253 7.42 16.51 -27.29
CA ALA A 253 6.03 16.05 -27.31
C ALA A 253 5.30 16.30 -25.99
N VAL A 254 5.90 15.97 -24.86
CA VAL A 254 5.25 16.10 -23.52
C VAL A 254 5.07 17.55 -23.08
N ARG A 255 5.77 18.50 -23.70
CA ARG A 255 5.62 19.96 -23.45
C ARG A 255 4.44 20.61 -24.18
N CYS A 256 3.72 19.87 -25.04
CA CYS A 256 2.53 20.36 -25.68
C CYS A 256 1.39 20.56 -24.67
N ALA A 257 0.91 21.80 -24.51
CA ALA A 257 -0.12 22.14 -23.52
C ALA A 257 -1.48 21.53 -23.84
N ASP A 258 -1.82 21.43 -25.14
CA ASP A 258 -3.06 20.78 -25.58
C ASP A 258 -2.97 19.26 -25.40
N LYS A 259 -3.91 18.71 -24.65
CA LYS A 259 -3.88 17.28 -24.29
C LYS A 259 -3.99 16.37 -25.53
N GLN A 260 -4.88 16.70 -26.47
CA GLN A 260 -5.11 15.82 -27.63
C GLN A 260 -3.91 15.81 -28.57
N GLN A 261 -3.29 16.98 -28.78
CA GLN A 261 -2.10 17.09 -29.58
C GLN A 261 -0.89 16.42 -28.89
N ARG A 262 -0.75 16.58 -27.58
CA ARG A 262 0.30 15.89 -26.79
C ARG A 262 0.18 14.39 -26.90
N ASP A 263 -1.03 13.83 -26.64
CA ASP A 263 -1.28 12.39 -26.70
C ASP A 263 -0.99 11.83 -28.11
N ALA A 264 -1.29 12.59 -29.17
CA ALA A 264 -0.99 12.22 -30.55
C ALA A 264 0.52 12.22 -30.82
N GLN A 265 1.23 13.28 -30.40
CA GLN A 265 2.69 13.39 -30.56
C GLN A 265 3.45 12.34 -29.75
N GLU A 266 3.04 12.05 -28.51
CA GLU A 266 3.62 10.97 -27.71
C GLU A 266 3.43 9.60 -28.37
N THR A 267 2.25 9.36 -28.99
CA THR A 267 1.97 8.14 -29.74
C THR A 267 2.88 8.02 -30.96
N GLU A 268 3.03 9.08 -31.75
CA GLU A 268 3.91 9.12 -32.92
C GLU A 268 5.38 8.84 -32.55
N VAL A 269 5.87 9.47 -31.47
CA VAL A 269 7.23 9.23 -30.98
C VAL A 269 7.40 7.80 -30.49
N ARG A 270 6.40 7.23 -29.82
CA ARG A 270 6.41 5.83 -29.36
C ARG A 270 6.50 4.86 -30.54
N GLU A 271 5.68 5.07 -31.56
CA GLU A 271 5.69 4.24 -32.77
C GLU A 271 7.02 4.33 -33.52
N ASP A 272 7.60 5.52 -33.62
CA ASP A 272 8.93 5.75 -34.21
C ASP A 272 10.03 5.00 -33.41
N VAL A 273 10.02 5.09 -32.09
CA VAL A 273 10.96 4.37 -31.22
C VAL A 273 10.80 2.84 -31.37
N LEU A 274 9.58 2.33 -31.34
CA LEU A 274 9.33 0.90 -31.50
C LEU A 274 9.74 0.39 -32.88
N ALA A 275 9.47 1.14 -33.94
CA ALA A 275 9.87 0.80 -35.29
C ALA A 275 11.39 0.81 -35.45
N HIS A 276 12.10 1.79 -34.87
CA HIS A 276 13.56 1.88 -34.91
C HIS A 276 14.23 0.67 -34.25
N PHE A 277 13.69 0.21 -33.11
CA PHE A 277 14.25 -0.91 -32.35
C PHE A 277 13.71 -2.30 -32.75
N ALA A 278 12.75 -2.37 -33.69
CA ALA A 278 12.15 -3.66 -34.11
C ALA A 278 13.18 -4.65 -34.64
N ASP A 279 14.15 -4.18 -35.44
CA ASP A 279 15.22 -5.02 -36.01
C ASP A 279 16.42 -5.19 -35.04
N ILE A 280 16.60 -4.28 -34.08
CA ILE A 280 17.73 -4.29 -33.13
C ILE A 280 17.43 -5.20 -31.93
N TYR A 281 16.22 -5.11 -31.40
CA TYR A 281 15.76 -5.88 -30.23
C TYR A 281 14.42 -6.60 -30.50
N PRO A 282 14.35 -7.52 -31.50
CA PRO A 282 13.10 -8.14 -31.93
C PRO A 282 12.38 -8.89 -30.82
N ASP A 283 13.11 -9.53 -29.89
CA ASP A 283 12.56 -10.30 -28.79
C ASP A 283 12.27 -9.45 -27.53
N ASN A 284 12.71 -8.18 -27.51
CA ASN A 284 12.63 -7.30 -26.34
C ASN A 284 11.83 -6.02 -26.58
N LEU A 285 10.93 -5.99 -27.56
CA LEU A 285 10.09 -4.80 -27.85
C LEU A 285 9.23 -4.39 -26.65
N ALA A 286 8.81 -5.34 -25.81
CA ALA A 286 8.11 -5.05 -24.56
C ALA A 286 8.99 -4.25 -23.59
N ASP A 287 10.29 -4.54 -23.52
CA ASP A 287 11.22 -3.81 -22.67
C ASP A 287 11.56 -2.43 -23.25
N VAL A 288 11.64 -2.31 -24.59
CA VAL A 288 11.73 -0.99 -25.29
C VAL A 288 10.55 -0.10 -24.91
N ASN A 289 9.31 -0.64 -24.95
CA ASN A 289 8.13 0.12 -24.57
C ASN A 289 8.12 0.51 -23.08
N LYS A 290 8.54 -0.39 -22.17
CA LYS A 290 8.70 -0.07 -20.73
C LYS A 290 9.77 1.01 -20.50
N ALA A 291 10.89 0.96 -21.23
CA ALA A 291 11.93 2.00 -21.18
C ALA A 291 11.37 3.36 -21.62
N PHE A 292 10.55 3.39 -22.66
CA PHE A 292 9.88 4.59 -23.13
C PHE A 292 8.93 5.17 -22.07
N ASP A 293 8.10 4.33 -21.44
CA ASP A 293 7.19 4.76 -20.37
C ASP A 293 7.95 5.31 -19.14
N ALA A 294 9.06 4.67 -18.78
CA ALA A 294 9.92 5.14 -17.70
C ALA A 294 10.55 6.51 -18.02
N MET A 295 11.01 6.70 -19.26
CA MET A 295 11.55 7.96 -19.75
C MET A 295 10.50 9.08 -19.79
N THR A 296 9.26 8.78 -20.24
CA THR A 296 8.14 9.73 -20.20
C THR A 296 7.88 10.22 -18.78
N LYS A 297 7.81 9.27 -17.84
CA LYS A 297 7.60 9.58 -16.43
C LYS A 297 8.72 10.45 -15.84
N GLU A 298 9.97 10.18 -16.21
CA GLU A 298 11.12 10.93 -15.73
C GLU A 298 11.11 12.38 -16.26
N ILE A 299 10.88 12.57 -17.56
CA ILE A 299 10.80 13.90 -18.19
C ILE A 299 9.69 14.72 -17.54
N VAL A 300 8.47 14.19 -17.47
CA VAL A 300 7.32 14.88 -16.86
C VAL A 300 7.59 15.23 -15.40
N ARG A 301 8.21 14.31 -14.67
CA ARG A 301 8.56 14.53 -13.27
C ARG A 301 9.60 15.62 -13.11
N HIS A 302 10.60 15.67 -13.99
CA HIS A 302 11.62 16.75 -14.03
C HIS A 302 10.97 18.11 -14.31
N MET A 303 10.09 18.20 -15.32
CA MET A 303 9.32 19.43 -15.63
C MET A 303 8.59 19.96 -14.40
N ILE A 304 7.89 19.07 -13.65
CA ILE A 304 7.10 19.50 -12.50
C ILE A 304 7.98 19.86 -11.30
N THR A 305 8.98 19.02 -10.97
CA THR A 305 9.72 19.17 -9.71
C THR A 305 10.85 20.19 -9.81
N VAL A 306 11.51 20.29 -10.97
CA VAL A 306 12.67 21.17 -11.20
C VAL A 306 12.27 22.43 -11.94
N GLU A 307 11.66 22.30 -13.11
CA GLU A 307 11.29 23.45 -13.95
C GLU A 307 10.01 24.16 -13.46
N LYS A 308 9.21 23.52 -12.57
CA LYS A 308 7.97 24.06 -12.03
C LYS A 308 6.88 24.30 -13.09
N ILE A 309 6.91 23.50 -14.15
CA ILE A 309 5.97 23.56 -15.28
C ILE A 309 5.14 22.27 -15.29
N ARG A 310 3.82 22.39 -15.37
CA ARG A 310 2.94 21.23 -15.57
C ARG A 310 2.69 20.98 -17.06
N PRO A 311 2.52 19.72 -17.49
CA PRO A 311 2.33 19.38 -18.91
C PRO A 311 1.15 20.08 -19.59
N ASP A 312 0.14 20.48 -18.83
CA ASP A 312 -1.04 21.22 -19.30
C ASP A 312 -0.88 22.76 -19.21
N GLY A 313 0.33 23.25 -18.94
CA GLY A 313 0.64 24.67 -18.90
C GLY A 313 0.19 25.41 -17.63
N ARG A 314 -0.50 24.74 -16.68
CA ARG A 314 -0.91 25.35 -15.41
C ARG A 314 0.26 25.54 -14.47
N LYS A 315 0.15 26.51 -13.55
CA LYS A 315 1.06 26.68 -12.42
C LYS A 315 0.92 25.52 -11.43
N LEU A 316 1.88 25.35 -10.52
CA LEU A 316 1.88 24.24 -9.56
C LEU A 316 0.66 24.25 -8.63
N ASP A 317 0.23 25.44 -8.22
CA ASP A 317 -0.90 25.72 -7.32
C ASP A 317 -2.22 26.00 -8.04
N GLU A 318 -2.21 26.05 -9.37
CA GLU A 318 -3.39 26.38 -10.16
C GLU A 318 -4.35 25.19 -10.25
N VAL A 319 -5.59 25.41 -9.78
CA VAL A 319 -6.67 24.42 -9.86
C VAL A 319 -7.36 24.51 -11.22
N ARG A 320 -7.76 23.35 -11.79
CA ARG A 320 -8.56 23.35 -13.03
C ARG A 320 -9.88 24.10 -12.83
N PRO A 321 -10.38 24.84 -13.84
CA PRO A 321 -11.69 25.46 -13.75
C PRO A 321 -12.78 24.42 -13.44
N ILE A 322 -13.57 24.71 -12.41
CA ILE A 322 -14.69 23.87 -11.99
C ILE A 322 -15.95 24.46 -12.61
N SER A 323 -16.73 23.64 -13.32
CA SER A 323 -18.03 24.04 -13.85
C SER A 323 -19.09 23.04 -13.42
N CYS A 324 -20.21 23.56 -12.91
CA CYS A 324 -21.37 22.77 -12.53
C CYS A 324 -22.61 23.26 -13.28
N ARG A 325 -23.40 22.33 -13.79
CA ARG A 325 -24.69 22.63 -14.41
C ARG A 325 -25.77 21.77 -13.77
N THR A 326 -26.85 22.39 -13.36
CA THR A 326 -28.04 21.71 -12.86
C THR A 326 -29.10 21.62 -13.93
N GLY A 327 -30.03 20.66 -13.82
CA GLY A 327 -31.15 20.53 -14.75
C GLY A 327 -30.79 20.14 -16.19
N VAL A 328 -29.61 19.52 -16.40
CA VAL A 328 -29.14 19.10 -17.74
C VAL A 328 -29.81 17.84 -18.26
N LEU A 329 -30.41 17.05 -17.36
CA LEU A 329 -31.17 15.87 -17.72
C LEU A 329 -32.69 16.19 -17.67
N PRO A 330 -33.50 15.68 -18.62
CA PRO A 330 -34.94 15.93 -18.64
C PRO A 330 -35.68 15.25 -17.47
N ARG A 331 -35.05 14.30 -16.79
CA ARG A 331 -35.54 13.65 -15.59
C ARG A 331 -34.37 13.54 -14.59
N THR A 332 -34.62 13.90 -13.36
CA THR A 332 -33.72 13.75 -12.19
C THR A 332 -34.43 12.92 -11.14
#